data_8b6dc48b85bf921758ed42e2746231ea
#
_entry.id   8b6dc48b85bf921758ed42e2746231ea
#
_cell.length_a   1.000
_cell.length_b   1.000
_cell.length_c   1.000
_cell.angle_alpha   90.00
_cell.angle_beta   90.00
_cell.angle_gamma   90.00
#
_symmetry.space_group_name_H-M   'P 1'
#
loop_
_entity.id
_entity.type
_entity.pdbx_description
1 polymer ?
#
loop_
_entity_poly.entity_id
_entity_poly.type
_entity_poly.pdbx_seq_one_letter_code
_entity_poly.pdbx_strand_id
1 'polypeptide(L)'
;MPNAGKSSLIRAVSAAKPKVADYPFTTLVPNLGVVKLGYHEHFVMADVPGLIEGAAEGAGLGLRFLKHLTRTRLLFHVVDVAPFDESDPAEAARAIAEELEQFSPALSERPRWLVLNKLDLVPEEEREARVQAIVSDLGWEGPVFRISAISSTGTDALVQAAHRWLVEQRQLEIEDEEAAEREREMRQRMEDEAVARVEARLGRRRKRDAEDDDDDFDDDEYDVEVEYAP
;
A
#
# COMPACT_ATOMS: atom_id res chain seq x y z
N MET A 1 7.35 0.07 -3.74
CA MET A 1 8.50 -0.64 -4.36
C MET A 1 8.63 -2.01 -3.75
N PRO A 2 8.82 -3.07 -4.52
CA PRO A 2 9.32 -4.31 -3.99
C PRO A 2 10.70 -4.03 -3.34
N ASN A 3 11.00 -4.75 -2.28
CA ASN A 3 12.30 -4.68 -1.58
C ASN A 3 12.72 -3.31 -0.96
N ALA A 4 11.87 -2.28 -0.95
CA ALA A 4 12.19 -1.02 -0.26
C ALA A 4 12.30 -1.15 1.27
N GLY A 5 11.99 -2.33 1.82
CA GLY A 5 12.09 -2.62 3.25
C GLY A 5 10.84 -2.26 4.06
N LYS A 6 9.66 -2.16 3.43
CA LYS A 6 8.38 -1.87 4.12
C LYS A 6 8.10 -2.85 5.26
N SER A 7 8.15 -4.15 4.97
CA SER A 7 7.93 -5.19 5.99
C SER A 7 9.03 -5.22 7.06
N SER A 8 10.27 -4.83 6.70
CA SER A 8 11.36 -4.66 7.68
C SER A 8 11.10 -3.49 8.60
N LEU A 9 10.62 -2.37 8.07
CA LEU A 9 10.23 -1.21 8.88
C LEU A 9 9.12 -1.57 9.87
N ILE A 10 8.04 -2.21 9.40
CA ILE A 10 6.95 -2.64 10.28
C ILE A 10 7.46 -3.55 11.39
N ARG A 11 8.36 -4.50 11.08
CA ARG A 11 8.96 -5.38 12.11
C ARG A 11 9.83 -4.61 13.09
N ALA A 12 10.61 -3.65 12.61
CA ALA A 12 11.51 -2.86 13.45
C ALA A 12 10.75 -2.01 14.48
N VAL A 13 9.57 -1.47 14.11
CA VAL A 13 8.82 -0.54 14.96
C VAL A 13 7.65 -1.19 15.71
N SER A 14 7.31 -2.43 15.41
CA SER A 14 6.18 -3.13 16.05
C SER A 14 6.56 -3.67 17.42
N ALA A 15 5.71 -3.42 18.41
CA ALA A 15 5.87 -3.91 19.80
C ALA A 15 5.72 -5.44 19.95
N ALA A 16 5.14 -6.10 18.96
CA ALA A 16 5.00 -7.56 18.86
C ALA A 16 5.26 -7.98 17.41
N LYS A 17 5.54 -9.29 17.19
CA LYS A 17 5.65 -9.79 15.80
C LYS A 17 4.42 -9.36 15.03
N PRO A 18 4.59 -8.73 13.85
CA PRO A 18 3.46 -8.31 13.01
C PRO A 18 2.51 -9.48 12.83
N LYS A 19 1.24 -9.26 13.10
CA LYS A 19 0.22 -10.25 12.81
C LYS A 19 -0.03 -10.22 11.32
N VAL A 20 0.20 -11.35 10.67
CA VAL A 20 -0.29 -11.62 9.35
C VAL A 20 -1.80 -11.80 9.49
N ALA A 21 -2.59 -10.89 8.93
CA ALA A 21 -4.04 -11.04 8.96
C ALA A 21 -4.43 -11.94 7.80
N ASP A 22 -4.87 -13.16 8.09
CA ASP A 22 -5.46 -14.06 7.10
C ASP A 22 -6.80 -13.46 6.64
N TYR A 23 -6.78 -12.84 5.47
CA TYR A 23 -8.02 -12.46 4.79
C TYR A 23 -8.35 -13.58 3.80
N PRO A 24 -9.37 -14.42 4.09
CA PRO A 24 -9.83 -15.40 3.11
C PRO A 24 -10.21 -14.65 1.84
N PHE A 25 -9.68 -15.07 0.70
CA PHE A 25 -9.87 -14.49 -0.64
C PHE A 25 -8.87 -13.40 -1.09
N THR A 26 -7.75 -13.17 -0.38
CA THR A 26 -6.68 -12.33 -0.89
C THR A 26 -5.42 -13.17 -1.08
N THR A 27 -4.83 -13.11 -2.25
CA THR A 27 -3.49 -13.65 -2.52
C THR A 27 -2.38 -12.83 -1.83
N LEU A 28 -2.73 -11.64 -1.34
CA LEU A 28 -1.84 -10.71 -0.68
C LEU A 28 -2.31 -10.45 0.74
N VAL A 29 -1.50 -10.86 1.71
CA VAL A 29 -1.80 -10.70 3.14
C VAL A 29 -1.10 -9.46 3.65
N PRO A 30 -1.85 -8.40 4.09
CA PRO A 30 -1.23 -7.20 4.62
C PRO A 30 -0.54 -7.50 5.95
N ASN A 31 0.68 -7.00 6.11
CA ASN A 31 1.35 -7.01 7.39
C ASN A 31 0.86 -5.82 8.24
N LEU A 32 0.26 -6.12 9.38
CA LEU A 32 -0.16 -5.11 10.34
C LEU A 32 0.80 -5.10 11.54
N GLY A 33 1.31 -3.93 11.89
CA GLY A 33 2.14 -3.72 13.06
C GLY A 33 1.51 -2.74 14.03
N VAL A 34 1.46 -3.09 15.31
CA VAL A 34 1.07 -2.14 16.37
C VAL A 34 2.34 -1.48 16.89
N VAL A 35 2.47 -0.19 16.63
CA VAL A 35 3.57 0.65 17.12
C VAL A 35 3.18 1.19 18.49
N LYS A 36 3.96 0.87 19.53
CA LYS A 36 3.76 1.36 20.88
C LYS A 36 4.86 2.34 21.26
N LEU A 37 4.48 3.52 21.74
CA LEU A 37 5.41 4.56 22.21
C LEU A 37 5.38 4.70 23.74
N GLY A 38 4.24 4.32 24.35
CA GLY A 38 4.02 4.41 25.80
C GLY A 38 2.91 3.48 26.26
N TYR A 39 2.47 3.66 27.50
CA TYR A 39 1.50 2.74 28.12
C TYR A 39 0.11 2.78 27.46
N HIS A 40 -0.30 3.95 26.95
CA HIS A 40 -1.57 4.15 26.22
C HIS A 40 -1.39 4.75 24.82
N GLU A 41 -0.14 4.95 24.40
CA GLU A 41 0.21 5.59 23.15
C GLU A 41 0.57 4.53 22.12
N HIS A 42 -0.30 4.35 21.13
CA HIS A 42 -0.07 3.41 20.05
C HIS A 42 -0.82 3.82 18.78
N PHE A 43 -0.31 3.39 17.66
CA PHE A 43 -1.01 3.42 16.37
C PHE A 43 -0.75 2.14 15.58
N VAL A 44 -1.54 1.92 14.54
CA VAL A 44 -1.39 0.76 13.66
C VAL A 44 -0.72 1.22 12.37
N MET A 45 0.34 0.51 11.98
CA MET A 45 0.98 0.63 10.68
C MET A 45 0.60 -0.58 9.83
N ALA A 46 0.21 -0.33 8.58
CA ALA A 46 -0.15 -1.37 7.62
C ALA A 46 0.80 -1.33 6.42
N ASP A 47 1.26 -2.49 5.97
CA ASP A 47 1.88 -2.62 4.66
C ASP A 47 0.77 -2.63 3.60
N VAL A 48 0.93 -1.83 2.55
CA VAL A 48 0.08 -1.85 1.36
C VAL A 48 0.80 -2.68 0.31
N PRO A 49 0.59 -4.01 0.28
CA PRO A 49 1.25 -4.88 -0.68
C PRO A 49 0.63 -4.72 -2.07
N GLY A 50 1.44 -4.87 -3.11
CA GLY A 50 0.94 -5.09 -4.47
C GLY A 50 0.35 -3.89 -5.19
N LEU A 51 0.71 -2.64 -4.80
CA LEU A 51 0.46 -1.51 -5.70
C LEU A 51 1.26 -1.68 -7.01
N ILE A 52 2.39 -2.42 -7.00
CA ILE A 52 3.35 -2.49 -8.10
C ILE A 52 3.23 -3.76 -8.97
N GLU A 53 2.65 -4.84 -8.49
CA GLU A 53 2.58 -6.11 -9.24
C GLU A 53 1.14 -6.56 -9.44
N GLY A 54 0.46 -5.99 -10.44
CA GLY A 54 -0.85 -6.50 -10.88
C GLY A 54 -2.04 -6.02 -10.07
N ALA A 55 -1.95 -4.94 -9.30
CA ALA A 55 -3.13 -4.32 -8.67
C ALA A 55 -4.12 -3.82 -9.75
N ALA A 56 -3.62 -3.41 -10.91
CA ALA A 56 -4.44 -3.11 -12.09
C ALA A 56 -4.97 -4.39 -12.78
N GLU A 57 -4.27 -5.53 -12.66
CA GLU A 57 -4.58 -6.78 -13.36
C GLU A 57 -5.39 -7.78 -12.55
N GLY A 58 -5.86 -7.43 -11.36
CA GLY A 58 -6.87 -8.24 -10.68
C GLY A 58 -6.41 -9.21 -9.60
N ALA A 59 -5.17 -9.16 -9.11
CA ALA A 59 -4.78 -9.89 -7.92
C ALA A 59 -5.48 -9.29 -6.69
N GLY A 60 -6.56 -9.89 -6.33
CA GLY A 60 -7.56 -9.68 -5.30
C GLY A 60 -7.18 -9.00 -3.99
N LEU A 61 -6.99 -7.70 -3.99
CA LEU A 61 -7.17 -6.92 -2.77
C LEU A 61 -8.66 -7.03 -2.38
N GLY A 62 -8.95 -7.84 -1.37
CA GLY A 62 -10.34 -8.07 -0.96
C GLY A 62 -10.98 -6.79 -0.42
N LEU A 63 -12.30 -6.67 -0.54
CA LEU A 63 -13.12 -5.55 -0.03
C LEU A 63 -12.76 -5.18 1.42
N ARG A 64 -12.43 -6.17 2.26
CA ARG A 64 -12.02 -5.95 3.65
C ARG A 64 -10.71 -5.18 3.76
N PHE A 65 -9.74 -5.46 2.90
CA PHE A 65 -8.47 -4.71 2.88
C PHE A 65 -8.68 -3.27 2.42
N LEU A 66 -9.47 -3.07 1.37
CA LEU A 66 -9.82 -1.72 0.91
C LEU A 66 -10.50 -0.91 2.03
N LYS A 67 -11.42 -1.52 2.80
CA LYS A 67 -12.02 -0.89 3.99
C LYS A 67 -11.03 -0.56 5.10
N HIS A 68 -9.90 -1.26 5.20
CA HIS A 68 -8.84 -0.86 6.13
C HIS A 68 -8.05 0.35 5.64
N LEU A 69 -7.84 0.47 4.33
CA LEU A 69 -7.18 1.63 3.74
C LEU A 69 -7.98 2.92 3.94
N THR A 70 -9.32 2.86 4.01
CA THR A 70 -10.15 4.06 4.26
C THR A 70 -9.89 4.70 5.63
N ARG A 71 -9.25 3.97 6.55
CA ARG A 71 -8.83 4.47 7.87
C ARG A 71 -7.43 5.07 7.87
N THR A 72 -6.73 5.02 6.74
CA THR A 72 -5.37 5.56 6.62
C THR A 72 -5.43 7.08 6.66
N ARG A 73 -4.62 7.69 7.53
CA ARG A 73 -4.51 9.14 7.69
C ARG A 73 -3.20 9.70 7.18
N LEU A 74 -2.16 8.87 7.19
CA LEU A 74 -0.80 9.23 6.82
C LEU A 74 -0.18 8.10 6.00
N LEU A 75 0.51 8.45 4.94
CA LEU A 75 1.25 7.52 4.10
C LEU A 75 2.75 7.68 4.31
N PHE A 76 3.46 6.56 4.48
CA PHE A 76 4.91 6.52 4.40
C PHE A 76 5.32 6.04 3.01
N HIS A 77 5.92 6.94 2.26
CA HIS A 77 6.51 6.62 0.97
C HIS A 77 7.94 6.12 1.21
N VAL A 78 8.08 4.81 1.35
CA VAL A 78 9.37 4.16 1.67
C VAL A 78 10.16 3.95 0.37
N VAL A 79 11.33 4.55 0.31
CA VAL A 79 12.24 4.51 -0.84
C VAL A 79 13.56 3.84 -0.45
N ASP A 80 14.02 2.91 -1.27
CA ASP A 80 15.36 2.31 -1.18
C ASP A 80 16.37 3.30 -1.73
N VAL A 81 17.32 3.78 -0.91
CA VAL A 81 18.33 4.74 -1.36
C VAL A 81 19.52 4.09 -2.07
N ALA A 82 19.64 2.76 -1.96
CA ALA A 82 20.72 1.98 -2.55
C ALA A 82 20.19 0.68 -3.16
N PRO A 83 19.32 0.76 -4.20
CA PRO A 83 18.76 -0.43 -4.84
C PRO A 83 19.87 -1.27 -5.49
N PHE A 84 19.74 -2.59 -5.34
CA PHE A 84 20.75 -3.55 -5.82
C PHE A 84 20.88 -3.57 -7.35
N ASP A 85 19.81 -3.24 -8.05
CA ASP A 85 19.73 -3.18 -9.52
C ASP A 85 20.18 -1.83 -10.09
N GLU A 86 20.73 -0.96 -9.25
CA GLU A 86 21.19 0.39 -9.61
C GLU A 86 20.08 1.28 -10.23
N SER A 87 18.81 0.93 -10.05
CA SER A 87 17.68 1.74 -10.51
C SER A 87 17.66 3.10 -9.82
N ASP A 88 17.07 4.10 -10.49
CA ASP A 88 16.93 5.43 -9.89
C ASP A 88 15.85 5.44 -8.79
N PRO A 89 16.19 5.74 -7.52
CA PRO A 89 15.23 5.82 -6.44
C PRO A 89 14.13 6.86 -6.65
N ALA A 90 14.44 7.97 -7.33
CA ALA A 90 13.46 9.03 -7.56
C ALA A 90 12.46 8.62 -8.67
N GLU A 91 12.91 8.00 -9.75
CA GLU A 91 12.03 7.45 -10.78
C GLU A 91 11.10 6.39 -10.20
N ALA A 92 11.65 5.48 -9.45
CA ALA A 92 10.89 4.44 -8.80
C ALA A 92 9.85 4.99 -7.80
N ALA A 93 10.19 6.06 -7.08
CA ALA A 93 9.25 6.72 -6.20
C ALA A 93 8.12 7.43 -6.97
N ARG A 94 8.42 8.08 -8.10
CA ARG A 94 7.38 8.69 -8.96
C ARG A 94 6.42 7.64 -9.50
N ALA A 95 6.93 6.53 -10.02
CA ALA A 95 6.10 5.44 -10.53
C ALA A 95 5.10 4.92 -9.48
N ILE A 96 5.52 4.79 -8.22
CA ILE A 96 4.61 4.39 -7.12
C ILE A 96 3.59 5.47 -6.80
N ALA A 97 3.96 6.74 -6.86
CA ALA A 97 3.02 7.83 -6.63
C ALA A 97 1.92 7.85 -7.70
N GLU A 98 2.28 7.64 -8.96
CA GLU A 98 1.35 7.52 -10.09
C GLU A 98 0.45 6.28 -9.95
N GLU A 99 1.02 5.14 -9.55
CA GLU A 99 0.24 3.92 -9.30
C GLU A 99 -0.75 4.09 -8.15
N LEU A 100 -0.35 4.78 -7.08
CA LEU A 100 -1.23 5.10 -5.96
C LEU A 100 -2.41 5.97 -6.40
N GLU A 101 -2.16 6.97 -7.24
CA GLU A 101 -3.19 7.85 -7.80
C GLU A 101 -4.17 7.07 -8.69
N GLN A 102 -3.65 6.20 -9.56
CA GLN A 102 -4.49 5.30 -10.38
C GLN A 102 -5.28 4.30 -9.52
N PHE A 103 -4.69 3.87 -8.41
CA PHE A 103 -5.34 2.95 -7.49
C PHE A 103 -6.48 3.63 -6.72
N SER A 104 -6.26 4.78 -6.11
CA SER A 104 -7.26 5.55 -5.37
C SER A 104 -6.84 7.02 -5.32
N PRO A 105 -7.46 7.89 -6.13
CA PRO A 105 -7.23 9.32 -6.08
C PRO A 105 -7.40 9.90 -4.67
N ALA A 106 -8.46 9.51 -3.95
CA ALA A 106 -8.69 9.96 -2.58
C ALA A 106 -7.57 9.52 -1.60
N LEU A 107 -7.05 8.30 -1.74
CA LEU A 107 -5.91 7.84 -0.94
C LEU A 107 -4.63 8.61 -1.29
N SER A 108 -4.42 8.95 -2.56
CA SER A 108 -3.24 9.70 -3.00
C SER A 108 -3.21 11.14 -2.49
N GLU A 109 -4.37 11.72 -2.15
CA GLU A 109 -4.49 13.03 -1.52
C GLU A 109 -4.11 13.03 -0.02
N ARG A 110 -3.97 11.85 0.62
CA ARG A 110 -3.53 11.77 2.02
C ARG A 110 -2.13 12.33 2.20
N PRO A 111 -1.85 12.97 3.34
CA PRO A 111 -0.51 13.42 3.68
C PRO A 111 0.51 12.28 3.51
N ARG A 112 1.61 12.57 2.81
CA ARG A 112 2.70 11.63 2.58
C ARG A 112 4.00 12.14 3.19
N TRP A 113 4.74 11.22 3.83
CA TRP A 113 6.08 11.48 4.31
C TRP A 113 7.06 10.59 3.56
N LEU A 114 8.15 11.19 3.09
CA LEU A 114 9.22 10.47 2.41
C LEU A 114 10.10 9.78 3.45
N VAL A 115 10.26 8.47 3.30
CA VAL A 115 11.07 7.64 4.20
C VAL A 115 12.19 7.00 3.39
N LEU A 116 13.38 7.58 3.47
CA LEU A 116 14.58 7.12 2.79
C LEU A 116 15.22 6.01 3.62
N ASN A 117 15.08 4.78 3.17
CA ASN A 117 15.49 3.57 3.87
C ASN A 117 16.77 2.96 3.29
N LYS A 118 17.43 2.12 4.08
CA LYS A 118 18.69 1.42 3.77
C LYS A 118 19.91 2.35 3.72
N LEU A 119 19.89 3.42 4.49
CA LEU A 119 21.07 4.30 4.61
C LEU A 119 22.32 3.61 5.18
N ASP A 120 22.15 2.46 5.81
CA ASP A 120 23.26 1.60 6.24
C ASP A 120 24.10 1.07 5.07
N LEU A 121 23.55 0.99 3.86
CA LEU A 121 24.24 0.55 2.65
C LEU A 121 25.03 1.69 1.96
N VAL A 122 24.83 2.95 2.39
CA VAL A 122 25.50 4.12 1.83
C VAL A 122 26.63 4.55 2.78
N PRO A 123 27.88 4.77 2.29
CA PRO A 123 28.96 5.32 3.08
C PRO A 123 28.55 6.61 3.78
N GLU A 124 28.98 6.79 5.03
CA GLU A 124 28.51 7.90 5.88
C GLU A 124 28.76 9.28 5.23
N GLU A 125 29.88 9.44 4.60
CA GLU A 125 30.28 10.65 3.88
C GLU A 125 29.42 10.97 2.65
N GLU A 126 28.76 9.98 2.06
CA GLU A 126 27.92 10.12 0.86
C GLU A 126 26.44 10.26 1.18
N ARG A 127 26.01 9.93 2.42
CA ARG A 127 24.59 9.88 2.79
C ARG A 127 23.86 11.18 2.56
N GLU A 128 24.46 12.30 2.96
CA GLU A 128 23.83 13.62 2.81
C GLU A 128 23.62 13.96 1.34
N ALA A 129 24.64 13.78 0.52
CA ALA A 129 24.57 14.05 -0.93
C ALA A 129 23.53 13.17 -1.60
N ARG A 130 23.47 11.88 -1.23
CA ARG A 130 22.48 10.92 -1.77
C ARG A 130 21.05 11.32 -1.41
N VAL A 131 20.81 11.69 -0.16
CA VAL A 131 19.50 12.15 0.32
C VAL A 131 19.08 13.42 -0.42
N GLN A 132 19.96 14.41 -0.52
CA GLN A 132 19.65 15.67 -1.19
C GLN A 132 19.38 15.47 -2.68
N ALA A 133 20.11 14.60 -3.36
CA ALA A 133 19.83 14.26 -4.76
C ALA A 133 18.42 13.71 -4.93
N ILE A 134 18.01 12.68 -4.15
CA ILE A 134 16.69 12.07 -4.24
C ILE A 134 15.58 13.10 -3.93
N VAL A 135 15.73 13.89 -2.87
CA VAL A 135 14.75 14.91 -2.47
C VAL A 135 14.59 15.98 -3.55
N SER A 136 15.72 16.45 -4.11
CA SER A 136 15.73 17.44 -5.19
C SER A 136 15.11 16.91 -6.47
N ASP A 137 15.47 15.69 -6.88
CA ASP A 137 14.96 15.06 -8.08
C ASP A 137 13.44 14.79 -7.98
N LEU A 138 12.93 14.47 -6.78
CA LEU A 138 11.50 14.33 -6.53
C LEU A 138 10.77 15.68 -6.45
N GLY A 139 11.46 16.79 -6.27
CA GLY A 139 10.84 18.07 -5.92
C GLY A 139 10.04 17.97 -4.61
N TRP A 140 10.56 17.21 -3.62
CA TRP A 140 9.83 16.89 -2.42
C TRP A 140 9.85 18.03 -1.40
N GLU A 141 8.69 18.55 -1.05
CA GLU A 141 8.53 19.64 -0.07
C GLU A 141 8.05 19.17 1.32
N GLY A 142 7.58 17.92 1.41
CA GLY A 142 7.04 17.36 2.65
C GLY A 142 8.12 16.85 3.62
N PRO A 143 7.71 16.29 4.78
CA PRO A 143 8.64 15.70 5.74
C PRO A 143 9.47 14.57 5.12
N VAL A 144 10.78 14.54 5.48
CA VAL A 144 11.74 13.53 5.03
C VAL A 144 12.36 12.86 6.25
N PHE A 145 12.32 11.53 6.28
CA PHE A 145 12.94 10.71 7.32
C PHE A 145 14.02 9.82 6.70
N ARG A 146 15.13 9.75 7.40
CA ARG A 146 16.32 9.00 7.01
C ARG A 146 16.46 7.84 7.94
N ILE A 147 16.34 6.62 7.44
CA ILE A 147 16.32 5.44 8.29
C ILE A 147 17.16 4.29 7.75
N SER A 148 17.47 3.38 8.64
CA SER A 148 17.79 1.99 8.33
C SER A 148 16.86 1.11 9.13
N ALA A 149 15.90 0.48 8.46
CA ALA A 149 14.96 -0.42 9.11
C ALA A 149 15.64 -1.67 9.70
N ILE A 150 16.76 -2.10 9.13
CA ILE A 150 17.47 -3.29 9.60
C ILE A 150 18.27 -3.02 10.88
N SER A 151 18.87 -1.82 11.02
CA SER A 151 19.60 -1.41 12.21
C SER A 151 18.74 -0.62 13.20
N SER A 152 17.47 -0.36 12.86
CA SER A 152 16.54 0.50 13.59
C SER A 152 17.02 1.94 13.76
N THR A 153 17.99 2.40 12.96
CA THR A 153 18.49 3.78 13.00
C THR A 153 17.45 4.72 12.42
N GLY A 154 17.11 5.80 13.13
CA GLY A 154 16.14 6.81 12.69
C GLY A 154 14.66 6.39 12.76
N THR A 155 14.36 5.12 13.06
CA THR A 155 12.99 4.62 13.15
C THR A 155 12.22 5.22 14.32
N ASP A 156 12.86 5.47 15.47
CA ASP A 156 12.22 6.07 16.62
C ASP A 156 11.77 7.51 16.33
N ALA A 157 12.61 8.30 15.64
CA ALA A 157 12.25 9.64 15.23
C ALA A 157 11.04 9.66 14.30
N LEU A 158 10.99 8.73 13.34
CA LEU A 158 9.86 8.56 12.42
C LEU A 158 8.57 8.26 13.18
N VAL A 159 8.58 7.25 14.07
CA VAL A 159 7.34 6.82 14.75
C VAL A 159 6.87 7.84 15.78
N GLN A 160 7.79 8.54 16.46
CA GLN A 160 7.43 9.63 17.37
C GLN A 160 6.82 10.82 16.63
N ALA A 161 7.38 11.19 15.48
CA ALA A 161 6.83 12.26 14.65
C ALA A 161 5.44 11.88 14.14
N ALA A 162 5.27 10.65 13.66
CA ALA A 162 3.97 10.15 13.18
C ALA A 162 2.91 10.15 14.28
N HIS A 163 3.27 9.68 15.48
CA HIS A 163 2.35 9.69 16.61
C HIS A 163 1.92 11.11 16.99
N ARG A 164 2.86 12.04 17.13
CA ARG A 164 2.54 13.45 17.41
C ARG A 164 1.59 14.02 16.37
N TRP A 165 1.90 13.83 15.10
CA TRP A 165 1.07 14.31 14.01
C TRP A 165 -0.35 13.70 14.06
N LEU A 166 -0.48 12.39 14.33
CA LEU A 166 -1.79 11.73 14.46
C LEU A 166 -2.59 12.26 15.66
N VAL A 167 -1.93 12.57 16.77
CA VAL A 167 -2.57 13.19 17.95
C VAL A 167 -3.04 14.60 17.61
N GLU A 168 -2.20 15.41 16.97
CA GLU A 168 -2.55 16.77 16.52
C GLU A 168 -3.74 16.75 15.57
N GLN A 169 -3.77 15.86 14.57
CA GLN A 169 -4.92 15.75 13.66
C GLN A 169 -6.20 15.37 14.41
N ARG A 170 -6.10 14.44 15.35
CA ARG A 170 -7.27 14.07 16.17
C ARG A 170 -7.76 15.21 17.04
N GLN A 171 -6.85 16.02 17.58
CA GLN A 171 -7.21 17.18 18.37
C GLN A 171 -7.88 18.25 17.50
N LEU A 172 -7.36 18.52 16.31
CA LEU A 172 -7.98 19.43 15.35
C LEU A 172 -9.41 19.00 14.98
N GLU A 173 -9.66 17.71 14.77
CA GLU A 173 -11.01 17.20 14.48
C GLU A 173 -11.98 17.35 15.68
N ILE A 174 -11.47 17.43 16.92
CA ILE A 174 -12.29 17.67 18.10
C ILE A 174 -12.61 19.15 18.26
N GLU A 175 -11.67 20.02 17.95
CA GLU A 175 -11.76 21.47 18.16
C GLU A 175 -12.40 22.21 16.97
N ASP A 176 -12.30 21.67 15.76
CA ASP A 176 -12.76 22.28 14.52
C ASP A 176 -13.71 21.34 13.76
N GLU A 177 -14.97 21.72 13.69
CA GLU A 177 -16.03 20.94 13.01
C GLU A 177 -15.77 20.81 11.50
N GLU A 178 -15.18 21.83 10.85
CA GLU A 178 -14.82 21.77 9.44
C GLU A 178 -13.70 20.76 9.20
N ALA A 179 -12.72 20.63 10.13
CA ALA A 179 -11.68 19.62 10.05
C ALA A 179 -12.26 18.21 10.18
N ALA A 180 -13.20 18.03 11.11
CA ALA A 180 -13.90 16.76 11.28
C ALA A 180 -14.75 16.40 10.06
N GLU A 181 -15.38 17.37 9.41
CA GLU A 181 -16.17 17.16 8.20
C GLU A 181 -15.28 16.77 7.01
N ARG A 182 -14.20 17.51 6.77
CA ARG A 182 -13.19 17.14 5.74
C ARG A 182 -12.68 15.72 5.90
N GLU A 183 -12.41 15.26 7.12
CA GLU A 183 -11.96 13.89 7.36
C GLU A 183 -13.07 12.87 7.09
N ARG A 184 -14.34 13.18 7.41
CA ARG A 184 -15.48 12.30 7.08
C ARG A 184 -15.69 12.19 5.59
N GLU A 185 -15.66 13.30 4.87
CA GLU A 185 -15.79 13.34 3.41
C GLU A 185 -14.66 12.56 2.72
N MET A 186 -13.42 12.74 3.17
CA MET A 186 -12.27 12.00 2.65
C MET A 186 -12.43 10.50 2.84
N ARG A 187 -12.88 10.06 4.01
CA ARG A 187 -13.16 8.64 4.25
C ARG A 187 -14.27 8.11 3.36
N GLN A 188 -15.34 8.88 3.22
CA GLN A 188 -16.47 8.48 2.37
C GLN A 188 -16.00 8.31 0.91
N ARG A 189 -15.25 9.26 0.38
CA ARG A 189 -14.66 9.16 -0.96
C ARG A 189 -13.81 7.90 -1.13
N MET A 190 -12.95 7.60 -0.16
CA MET A 190 -12.12 6.39 -0.19
C MET A 190 -12.98 5.11 -0.11
N GLU A 191 -14.09 5.10 0.64
CA GLU A 191 -15.02 3.98 0.71
C GLU A 191 -15.75 3.80 -0.62
N ASP A 192 -16.23 4.87 -1.23
CA ASP A 192 -16.93 4.84 -2.51
C ASP A 192 -16.01 4.33 -3.63
N GLU A 193 -14.76 4.80 -3.69
CA GLU A 193 -13.75 4.30 -4.63
C GLU A 193 -13.46 2.79 -4.42
N ALA A 194 -13.41 2.35 -3.16
CA ALA A 194 -13.19 0.95 -2.82
C ALA A 194 -14.36 0.07 -3.29
N VAL A 195 -15.60 0.52 -3.09
CA VAL A 195 -16.81 -0.18 -3.54
C VAL A 195 -16.87 -0.24 -5.07
N ALA A 196 -16.70 0.91 -5.75
CA ALA A 196 -16.71 0.99 -7.20
C ALA A 196 -15.68 0.06 -7.86
N ARG A 197 -14.48 -0.05 -7.28
CA ARG A 197 -13.42 -0.96 -7.76
C ARG A 197 -13.82 -2.42 -7.64
N VAL A 198 -14.47 -2.81 -6.54
CA VAL A 198 -14.95 -4.19 -6.34
C VAL A 198 -16.06 -4.52 -7.32
N GLU A 199 -17.01 -3.61 -7.54
CA GLU A 199 -18.10 -3.80 -8.49
C GLU A 199 -17.60 -3.93 -9.93
N ALA A 200 -16.67 -3.06 -10.34
CA ALA A 200 -16.04 -3.13 -11.66
C ALA A 200 -15.32 -4.46 -11.89
N ARG A 201 -14.70 -5.03 -10.83
CA ARG A 201 -14.04 -6.33 -10.90
C ARG A 201 -15.03 -7.49 -11.03
N LEU A 202 -16.09 -7.48 -10.22
CA LEU A 202 -17.14 -8.51 -10.31
C LEU A 202 -17.81 -8.51 -11.68
N GLY A 203 -18.00 -7.31 -12.26
CA GLY A 203 -18.54 -7.16 -13.60
C GLY A 203 -17.61 -7.76 -14.68
N ARG A 204 -16.28 -7.53 -14.58
CA ARG A 204 -15.28 -8.13 -15.50
C ARG A 204 -15.21 -9.65 -15.39
N ARG A 205 -15.27 -10.19 -14.16
CA ARG A 205 -15.25 -11.63 -13.94
C ARG A 205 -16.47 -12.31 -14.56
N ARG A 206 -17.68 -11.75 -14.35
CA ARG A 206 -18.91 -12.27 -14.95
C ARG A 206 -18.88 -12.27 -16.48
N LYS A 207 -18.27 -11.23 -17.10
CA LYS A 207 -18.12 -11.18 -18.56
C LYS A 207 -17.18 -12.25 -19.07
N ARG A 208 -16.04 -12.47 -18.39
CA ARG A 208 -15.08 -13.50 -18.79
C ARG A 208 -15.67 -14.90 -18.63
N ASP A 209 -16.33 -15.17 -17.49
CA ASP A 209 -16.99 -16.47 -17.25
C ASP A 209 -18.10 -16.71 -18.29
N ALA A 210 -18.76 -15.67 -18.81
CA ALA A 210 -19.77 -15.78 -19.88
C ALA A 210 -19.15 -15.95 -21.30
N GLU A 211 -17.97 -15.41 -21.54
CA GLU A 211 -17.22 -15.57 -22.80
C GLU A 211 -16.57 -16.96 -22.88
N ASP A 212 -16.09 -17.50 -21.75
CA ASP A 212 -15.52 -18.86 -21.65
C ASP A 212 -16.62 -19.95 -21.80
N ASP A 213 -17.89 -19.67 -21.44
CA ASP A 213 -19.03 -20.58 -21.62
C ASP A 213 -19.57 -20.59 -23.08
N ASP A 214 -19.30 -19.54 -23.88
CA ASP A 214 -19.72 -19.47 -25.30
C ASP A 214 -18.74 -20.19 -26.25
N ASP A 215 -17.47 -20.41 -25.84
CA ASP A 215 -16.47 -21.11 -26.65
C ASP A 215 -16.52 -22.65 -26.53
N ASP A 216 -17.29 -23.21 -25.59
CA ASP A 216 -17.40 -24.68 -25.37
C ASP A 216 -18.60 -25.32 -26.10
N PHE A 217 -19.25 -24.62 -27.05
CA PHE A 217 -20.26 -25.20 -27.94
C PHE A 217 -19.65 -25.48 -29.32
N ASP A 218 -18.60 -26.32 -29.36
CA ASP A 218 -18.29 -27.09 -30.59
C ASP A 218 -19.13 -28.36 -30.56
N ASP A 219 -20.14 -28.32 -31.43
CA ASP A 219 -21.10 -29.38 -31.74
C ASP A 219 -20.36 -30.55 -32.44
N ASP A 220 -19.63 -31.34 -31.70
CA ASP A 220 -19.14 -32.62 -32.18
C ASP A 220 -20.30 -33.64 -32.19
N GLU A 221 -21.01 -33.59 -33.30
CA GLU A 221 -21.96 -34.60 -33.76
C GLU A 221 -21.25 -35.97 -33.83
N TYR A 222 -21.22 -36.70 -32.71
CA TYR A 222 -20.84 -38.12 -32.73
C TYR A 222 -22.06 -38.93 -33.14
N ASP A 223 -22.16 -39.22 -34.46
CA ASP A 223 -22.99 -40.27 -35.04
C ASP A 223 -22.49 -41.63 -34.58
N VAL A 224 -23.15 -42.22 -33.59
CA VAL A 224 -22.89 -43.58 -33.15
C VAL A 224 -23.84 -44.53 -33.89
N GLU A 225 -23.35 -45.14 -34.98
CA GLU A 225 -24.00 -46.27 -35.61
C GLU A 225 -23.97 -47.48 -34.67
N VAL A 226 -25.15 -47.90 -34.20
CA VAL A 226 -25.30 -49.10 -33.40
C VAL A 226 -25.64 -50.27 -34.35
N GLU A 227 -24.65 -51.11 -34.68
CA GLU A 227 -24.87 -52.38 -35.36
C GLU A 227 -25.34 -53.45 -34.35
N TYR A 228 -26.60 -53.93 -34.56
CA TYR A 228 -27.09 -55.14 -33.86
C TYR A 228 -26.68 -56.36 -34.65
N ALA A 229 -25.85 -57.22 -34.09
CA ALA A 229 -25.56 -58.56 -34.60
C ALA A 229 -26.64 -59.57 -34.09
N PRO A 230 -26.93 -60.61 -34.90
CA PRO A 230 -28.08 -61.53 -34.69
C PRO A 230 -27.89 -62.51 -33.53
#